data_106331d56132d09bf42f4a06535313c1
#
_entry.id   106331d56132d09bf42f4a06535313c1
#
_cell.length_a   1.000
_cell.length_b   1.000
_cell.length_c   1.000
_cell.angle_alpha   90.00
_cell.angle_beta   90.00
_cell.angle_gamma   90.00
#
_symmetry.space_group_name_H-M   'P 1'
#
loop_
_entity.id
_entity.type
_entity.pdbx_description
1 polymer ?
#
loop_
_entity_poly.entity_id
_entity_poly.type
_entity_poly.pdbx_seq_one_letter_code
_entity_poly.pdbx_strand_id
1 'polypeptide(L)'
;QSREDLAQMIEKGEWDALLTHVPVKAGDFFFVPSGTMHAIGKGIMILETQQSSDTTYRVYDFDRMDDAGNLRELHIQQSIDVMTIGEPANSHPDTVVVGNMTVTTYVSNPFFTVYKWQVDGAVEMNRSAPYSLLSVLDGDGQIEVDGQVYPIKKGSHFILPSDVESWTFDGRLEMIVSHP
;
A
#
# COMPACT_ATOMS: atom_id res chain seq x y z
N GLN A 1 7.78 -24.20 11.59
CA GLN A 1 9.21 -23.83 11.48
C GLN A 1 9.63 -23.08 12.73
N SER A 2 10.79 -23.40 13.28
CA SER A 2 11.39 -22.62 14.38
C SER A 2 12.19 -21.43 13.85
N ARG A 3 12.60 -20.51 14.74
CA ARG A 3 13.48 -19.40 14.35
C ARG A 3 14.85 -19.91 13.92
N GLU A 4 15.31 -20.99 14.51
CA GLU A 4 16.57 -21.66 14.19
C GLU A 4 16.51 -22.26 12.76
N ASP A 5 15.40 -22.89 12.41
CA ASP A 5 15.21 -23.44 11.06
C ASP A 5 15.23 -22.29 10.03
N LEU A 6 14.55 -21.18 10.31
CA LEU A 6 14.54 -20.01 9.44
C LEU A 6 15.94 -19.41 9.25
N ALA A 7 16.71 -19.27 10.33
CA ALA A 7 18.07 -18.77 10.28
C ALA A 7 18.95 -19.64 9.34
N GLN A 8 18.85 -20.97 9.46
CA GLN A 8 19.57 -21.90 8.60
C GLN A 8 19.15 -21.81 7.12
N MET A 9 17.86 -21.68 6.86
CA MET A 9 17.34 -21.54 5.48
C MET A 9 17.81 -20.23 4.85
N ILE A 10 17.82 -19.13 5.59
CA ILE A 10 18.33 -17.82 5.16
C ILE A 10 19.82 -17.93 4.84
N GLU A 11 20.62 -18.53 5.73
CA GLU A 11 22.06 -18.70 5.56
C GLU A 11 22.40 -19.54 4.29
N LYS A 12 21.57 -20.55 4.00
CA LYS A 12 21.74 -21.40 2.81
C LYS A 12 21.12 -20.80 1.54
N GLY A 13 20.37 -19.70 1.65
CA GLY A 13 19.68 -19.09 0.53
C GLY A 13 18.51 -19.92 -0.02
N GLU A 14 17.84 -20.70 0.84
CA GLU A 14 16.73 -21.59 0.47
C GLU A 14 15.40 -20.81 0.29
N TRP A 15 15.43 -19.75 -0.54
CA TRP A 15 14.34 -18.79 -0.69
C TRP A 15 13.04 -19.42 -1.20
N ASP A 16 13.12 -20.38 -2.13
CA ASP A 16 11.93 -21.06 -2.68
C ASP A 16 11.22 -21.95 -1.66
N ALA A 17 11.94 -22.42 -0.63
CA ALA A 17 11.34 -23.15 0.47
C ALA A 17 10.82 -22.24 1.58
N LEU A 18 11.34 -21.02 1.66
CA LEU A 18 11.01 -20.04 2.68
C LEU A 18 9.83 -19.15 2.30
N LEU A 19 9.68 -18.82 1.02
CA LEU A 19 8.72 -17.87 0.49
C LEU A 19 7.68 -18.56 -0.39
N THR A 20 6.44 -18.14 -0.25
CA THR A 20 5.36 -18.55 -1.15
C THR A 20 5.31 -17.60 -2.34
N HIS A 21 5.41 -18.14 -3.55
CA HIS A 21 5.22 -17.36 -4.77
C HIS A 21 3.73 -17.17 -5.04
N VAL A 22 3.28 -15.92 -5.02
CA VAL A 22 1.89 -15.55 -5.27
C VAL A 22 1.80 -14.87 -6.64
N PRO A 23 1.14 -15.48 -7.64
CA PRO A 23 0.85 -14.80 -8.90
C PRO A 23 -0.08 -13.61 -8.66
N VAL A 24 0.25 -12.46 -9.24
CA VAL A 24 -0.49 -11.21 -9.03
C VAL A 24 -0.94 -10.60 -10.35
N LYS A 25 -2.03 -9.83 -10.29
CA LYS A 25 -2.55 -9.04 -11.40
C LYS A 25 -2.92 -7.62 -10.94
N ALA A 26 -3.11 -6.73 -11.88
CA ALA A 26 -3.58 -5.38 -11.58
C ALA A 26 -4.89 -5.41 -10.77
N GLY A 27 -4.96 -4.61 -9.73
CA GLY A 27 -6.09 -4.53 -8.80
C GLY A 27 -6.00 -5.43 -7.57
N ASP A 28 -5.04 -6.34 -7.51
CA ASP A 28 -4.80 -7.12 -6.30
C ASP A 28 -4.28 -6.21 -5.17
N PHE A 29 -4.66 -6.54 -3.95
CA PHE A 29 -4.23 -5.85 -2.74
C PHE A 29 -3.63 -6.85 -1.74
N PHE A 30 -2.53 -6.45 -1.13
CA PHE A 30 -1.86 -7.23 -0.09
C PHE A 30 -1.60 -6.35 1.13
N PHE A 31 -2.13 -6.74 2.28
CA PHE A 31 -1.74 -6.18 3.55
C PHE A 31 -0.52 -6.93 4.09
N VAL A 32 0.55 -6.20 4.35
CA VAL A 32 1.82 -6.75 4.85
C VAL A 32 2.08 -6.20 6.25
N PRO A 33 1.70 -6.92 7.31
CA PRO A 33 2.02 -6.53 8.68
C PRO A 33 3.53 -6.47 8.94
N SER A 34 3.94 -5.64 9.91
CA SER A 34 5.32 -5.64 10.38
C SER A 34 5.77 -7.04 10.79
N GLY A 35 7.00 -7.40 10.47
CA GLY A 35 7.55 -8.74 10.71
C GLY A 35 7.24 -9.77 9.61
N THR A 36 6.45 -9.43 8.60
CA THR A 36 6.20 -10.33 7.46
C THR A 36 7.36 -10.26 6.48
N MET A 37 8.06 -11.38 6.27
CA MET A 37 9.05 -11.48 5.20
C MET A 37 8.35 -11.45 3.85
N HIS A 38 8.75 -10.52 2.98
CA HIS A 38 8.15 -10.35 1.66
C HIS A 38 9.15 -9.81 0.65
N ALA A 39 8.87 -10.04 -0.62
CA ALA A 39 9.61 -9.47 -1.73
C ALA A 39 8.69 -9.23 -2.91
N ILE A 40 9.06 -8.27 -3.75
CA ILE A 40 8.33 -7.94 -4.98
C ILE A 40 9.08 -8.53 -6.16
N GLY A 41 8.38 -9.35 -6.93
CA GLY A 41 8.94 -10.02 -8.10
C GLY A 41 9.26 -9.07 -9.26
N LYS A 42 10.03 -9.57 -10.21
CA LYS A 42 10.43 -8.80 -11.39
C LYS A 42 9.22 -8.39 -12.24
N GLY A 43 9.20 -7.13 -12.68
CA GLY A 43 8.18 -6.61 -13.60
C GLY A 43 6.87 -6.21 -12.94
N ILE A 44 6.80 -6.23 -11.62
CA ILE A 44 5.61 -5.81 -10.86
C ILE A 44 5.76 -4.32 -10.49
N MET A 45 4.68 -3.57 -10.71
CA MET A 45 4.52 -2.20 -10.24
C MET A 45 3.48 -2.18 -9.13
N ILE A 46 3.81 -1.51 -8.03
CA ILE A 46 2.91 -1.36 -6.88
C ILE A 46 2.69 0.11 -6.55
N LEU A 47 1.55 0.39 -5.92
CA LEU A 47 1.34 1.57 -5.09
C LEU A 47 1.42 1.12 -3.64
N GLU A 48 2.45 1.56 -2.93
CA GLU A 48 2.67 1.22 -1.53
C GLU A 48 2.17 2.35 -0.63
N THR A 49 1.25 2.01 0.26
CA THR A 49 0.84 2.85 1.38
C THR A 49 1.37 2.22 2.65
N GLN A 50 2.25 2.90 3.35
CA GLN A 50 2.89 2.36 4.54
C GLN A 50 2.79 3.31 5.73
N GLN A 51 2.93 2.76 6.92
CA GLN A 51 3.13 3.53 8.13
C GLN A 51 4.44 4.32 8.03
N SER A 52 4.45 5.57 8.48
CA SER A 52 5.64 6.43 8.46
C SER A 52 6.74 5.88 9.38
N SER A 53 7.64 5.08 8.83
CA SER A 53 8.80 4.51 9.50
C SER A 53 9.91 4.31 8.48
N ASP A 54 11.13 4.62 8.86
CA ASP A 54 12.34 4.37 8.08
C ASP A 54 13.06 3.06 8.45
N THR A 55 12.51 2.33 9.42
CA THR A 55 13.07 1.07 9.87
C THR A 55 12.84 -0.02 8.84
N THR A 56 13.92 -0.45 8.22
CA THR A 56 13.91 -1.57 7.26
C THR A 56 14.96 -2.60 7.67
N TYR A 57 14.52 -3.84 7.90
CA TYR A 57 15.44 -4.96 8.09
C TYR A 57 15.50 -5.78 6.80
N ARG A 58 16.69 -5.82 6.22
CA ARG A 58 16.95 -6.43 4.92
C ARG A 58 17.59 -7.80 5.11
N VAL A 59 16.93 -8.85 4.61
CA VAL A 59 17.40 -10.22 4.71
C VAL A 59 18.23 -10.61 3.48
N TYR A 60 17.80 -10.15 2.30
CA TYR A 60 18.46 -10.36 1.02
C TYR A 60 18.16 -9.17 0.10
N ASP A 61 19.10 -8.78 -0.72
CA ASP A 61 18.96 -7.64 -1.61
C ASP A 61 19.32 -7.96 -3.08
N PHE A 62 19.23 -9.23 -3.47
CA PHE A 62 19.52 -9.68 -4.84
C PHE A 62 20.93 -9.29 -5.31
N ASP A 63 21.90 -9.23 -4.40
CA ASP A 63 23.29 -8.83 -4.62
C ASP A 63 23.43 -7.47 -5.34
N ARG A 64 22.46 -6.57 -5.13
CA ARG A 64 22.50 -5.21 -5.71
C ARG A 64 23.62 -4.40 -5.09
N MET A 65 24.36 -3.71 -5.95
CA MET A 65 25.42 -2.80 -5.57
C MET A 65 24.93 -1.35 -5.67
N ASP A 66 25.48 -0.49 -4.83
CA ASP A 66 25.36 0.95 -4.97
C ASP A 66 26.26 1.48 -6.13
N ASP A 67 26.20 2.77 -6.41
CA ASP A 67 27.00 3.41 -7.46
C ASP A 67 28.51 3.33 -7.20
N ALA A 68 28.94 3.03 -5.98
CA ALA A 68 30.32 2.83 -5.57
C ALA A 68 30.77 1.35 -5.62
N GLY A 69 29.85 0.43 -5.97
CA GLY A 69 30.10 -1.00 -6.06
C GLY A 69 30.02 -1.74 -4.73
N ASN A 70 29.43 -1.14 -3.70
CA ASN A 70 29.25 -1.80 -2.41
C ASN A 70 27.88 -2.49 -2.35
N LEU A 71 27.84 -3.67 -1.73
CA LEU A 71 26.58 -4.34 -1.38
C LEU A 71 25.85 -3.56 -0.26
N ARG A 72 24.54 -3.57 -0.32
CA ARG A 72 23.72 -2.97 0.74
C ARG A 72 23.80 -3.82 2.01
N GLU A 73 23.77 -3.15 3.15
CA GLU A 73 23.80 -3.82 4.46
C GLU A 73 22.59 -4.75 4.64
N LEU A 74 22.85 -5.94 5.15
CA LEU A 74 21.85 -6.92 5.53
C LEU A 74 21.68 -6.94 7.07
N HIS A 75 20.46 -7.12 7.53
CA HIS A 75 20.08 -7.10 8.95
C HIS A 75 19.50 -8.46 9.35
N ILE A 76 20.24 -9.54 9.09
CA ILE A 76 19.72 -10.92 9.19
C ILE A 76 19.24 -11.24 10.60
N GLN A 77 20.05 -10.97 11.62
CA GLN A 77 19.68 -11.28 13.00
C GLN A 77 18.46 -10.45 13.45
N GLN A 78 18.46 -9.13 13.20
CA GLN A 78 17.35 -8.26 13.53
C GLN A 78 16.06 -8.69 12.82
N SER A 79 16.18 -9.13 11.57
CA SER A 79 15.04 -9.66 10.80
C SER A 79 14.47 -10.92 11.46
N ILE A 80 15.32 -11.87 11.84
CA ILE A 80 14.91 -13.10 12.51
C ILE A 80 14.23 -12.81 13.86
N ASP A 81 14.75 -11.84 14.61
CA ASP A 81 14.22 -11.48 15.94
C ASP A 81 12.78 -10.91 15.86
N VAL A 82 12.48 -10.13 14.82
CA VAL A 82 11.16 -9.49 14.66
C VAL A 82 10.20 -10.24 13.75
N MET A 83 10.68 -11.27 13.05
CA MET A 83 9.89 -11.99 12.07
C MET A 83 8.70 -12.72 12.69
N THR A 84 7.54 -12.54 12.10
CA THR A 84 6.33 -13.31 12.40
C THR A 84 6.36 -14.62 11.62
N ILE A 85 6.26 -15.73 12.35
CA ILE A 85 6.22 -17.07 11.78
C ILE A 85 4.77 -17.53 11.74
N GLY A 86 4.29 -17.98 10.59
CA GLY A 86 2.94 -18.48 10.42
C GLY A 86 2.32 -18.05 9.09
N GLU A 87 1.04 -18.28 8.98
CA GLU A 87 0.28 -17.86 7.81
C GLU A 87 0.19 -16.32 7.75
N PRO A 88 0.27 -15.74 6.54
CA PRO A 88 0.10 -14.29 6.38
C PRO A 88 -1.30 -13.86 6.82
N ALA A 89 -1.41 -12.64 7.33
CA ALA A 89 -2.70 -12.08 7.69
C ALA A 89 -3.59 -11.94 6.44
N ASN A 90 -4.77 -12.54 6.49
CA ASN A 90 -5.76 -12.37 5.44
C ASN A 90 -6.48 -11.03 5.62
N SER A 91 -6.47 -10.20 4.58
CA SER A 91 -7.33 -9.03 4.48
C SER A 91 -8.65 -9.44 3.84
N HIS A 92 -9.76 -9.03 4.44
CA HIS A 92 -11.10 -9.21 3.89
C HIS A 92 -11.66 -7.83 3.52
N PRO A 93 -11.47 -7.38 2.27
CA PRO A 93 -12.01 -6.10 1.83
C PRO A 93 -13.52 -6.06 1.98
N ASP A 94 -14.02 -4.98 2.56
CA ASP A 94 -15.45 -4.67 2.62
C ASP A 94 -15.81 -3.62 1.57
N THR A 95 -16.93 -3.81 0.87
CA THR A 95 -17.33 -2.92 -0.22
C THR A 95 -18.75 -2.43 -0.01
N VAL A 96 -18.91 -1.11 -0.07
CA VAL A 96 -20.21 -0.45 0.00
C VAL A 96 -20.40 0.48 -1.20
N VAL A 97 -21.66 0.63 -1.64
CA VAL A 97 -22.03 1.55 -2.73
C VAL A 97 -22.86 2.69 -2.13
N VAL A 98 -22.44 3.92 -2.37
CA VAL A 98 -23.11 5.14 -1.91
C VAL A 98 -23.29 6.09 -3.08
N GLY A 99 -24.49 6.16 -3.62
CA GLY A 99 -24.77 6.97 -4.82
C GLY A 99 -23.89 6.57 -6.01
N ASN A 100 -23.15 7.52 -6.55
CA ASN A 100 -22.24 7.34 -7.69
C ASN A 100 -20.83 6.85 -7.25
N MET A 101 -20.68 6.36 -6.05
CA MET A 101 -19.40 5.95 -5.50
C MET A 101 -19.44 4.53 -4.96
N THR A 102 -18.43 3.74 -5.30
CA THR A 102 -18.14 2.46 -4.67
C THR A 102 -16.89 2.61 -3.80
N VAL A 103 -17.01 2.28 -2.53
CA VAL A 103 -15.93 2.32 -1.54
C VAL A 103 -15.56 0.90 -1.15
N THR A 104 -14.33 0.49 -1.43
CA THR A 104 -13.77 -0.76 -0.91
C THR A 104 -12.77 -0.42 0.18
N THR A 105 -13.02 -0.87 1.39
CA THR A 105 -12.06 -0.75 2.51
C THR A 105 -11.13 -1.95 2.46
N TYR A 106 -9.87 -1.71 2.16
CA TYR A 106 -8.85 -2.75 2.10
C TYR A 106 -8.28 -3.08 3.47
N VAL A 107 -7.98 -2.06 4.25
CA VAL A 107 -7.48 -2.19 5.62
C VAL A 107 -7.91 -0.99 6.44
N SER A 108 -8.25 -1.24 7.69
CA SER A 108 -8.47 -0.21 8.70
C SER A 108 -7.92 -0.74 10.02
N ASN A 109 -6.95 -0.04 10.58
CA ASN A 109 -6.31 -0.40 11.83
C ASN A 109 -5.98 0.88 12.64
N PRO A 110 -5.45 0.80 13.86
CA PRO A 110 -5.16 1.97 14.68
C PRO A 110 -4.13 2.95 14.10
N PHE A 111 -3.43 2.60 13.02
CA PHE A 111 -2.35 3.40 12.45
C PHE A 111 -2.76 4.08 11.15
N PHE A 112 -3.56 3.42 10.31
CA PHE A 112 -4.02 3.96 9.04
C PHE A 112 -5.17 3.15 8.46
N THR A 113 -5.89 3.78 7.55
CA THR A 113 -6.94 3.16 6.74
C THR A 113 -6.61 3.34 5.27
N VAL A 114 -6.87 2.31 4.45
CA VAL A 114 -6.70 2.35 2.99
C VAL A 114 -7.99 1.93 2.30
N TYR A 115 -8.44 2.78 1.39
CA TYR A 115 -9.61 2.53 0.54
C TYR A 115 -9.22 2.47 -0.93
N LYS A 116 -10.04 1.75 -1.69
CA LYS A 116 -10.22 2.03 -3.10
C LYS A 116 -11.57 2.74 -3.28
N TRP A 117 -11.55 3.91 -3.91
CA TRP A 117 -12.72 4.65 -4.32
C TRP A 117 -12.90 4.57 -5.81
N GLN A 118 -14.10 4.21 -6.25
CA GLN A 118 -14.52 4.25 -7.65
C GLN A 118 -15.68 5.22 -7.77
N VAL A 119 -15.49 6.28 -8.54
CA VAL A 119 -16.46 7.36 -8.77
C VAL A 119 -16.95 7.27 -10.20
N ASP A 120 -18.27 7.39 -10.42
CA ASP A 120 -18.89 7.44 -11.73
C ASP A 120 -19.98 8.54 -11.76
N GLY A 121 -19.52 9.78 -12.00
CA GLY A 121 -20.31 11.00 -11.95
C GLY A 121 -20.02 11.88 -10.71
N ALA A 122 -20.94 12.78 -10.37
CA ALA A 122 -20.76 13.72 -9.27
C ALA A 122 -20.99 13.05 -7.90
N VAL A 123 -20.07 13.29 -6.96
CA VAL A 123 -20.13 12.79 -5.58
C VAL A 123 -19.64 13.88 -4.63
N GLU A 124 -20.51 14.32 -3.73
CA GLU A 124 -20.15 15.23 -2.65
C GLU A 124 -19.64 14.45 -1.44
N MET A 125 -18.56 14.90 -0.85
CA MET A 125 -17.88 14.27 0.26
C MET A 125 -17.53 15.25 1.36
N ASN A 126 -17.51 14.74 2.59
CA ASN A 126 -17.07 15.47 3.76
C ASN A 126 -15.84 14.81 4.37
N ARG A 127 -15.01 15.60 5.00
CA ARG A 127 -13.83 15.15 5.70
C ARG A 127 -14.21 14.20 6.85
N SER A 128 -13.55 13.04 6.89
CA SER A 128 -13.71 12.03 7.94
C SER A 128 -12.42 11.75 8.72
N ALA A 129 -11.31 12.36 8.32
CA ALA A 129 -9.98 12.16 8.92
C ALA A 129 -9.21 13.49 8.97
N PRO A 130 -8.13 13.59 9.75
CA PRO A 130 -7.31 14.81 9.82
C PRO A 130 -6.79 15.28 8.47
N TYR A 131 -6.44 14.36 7.58
CA TYR A 131 -6.09 14.59 6.18
C TYR A 131 -6.28 13.29 5.38
N SER A 132 -6.33 13.39 4.07
CA SER A 132 -6.37 12.23 3.18
C SER A 132 -5.33 12.35 2.08
N LEU A 133 -4.69 11.24 1.74
CA LEU A 133 -3.76 11.10 0.63
C LEU A 133 -4.49 10.37 -0.49
N LEU A 134 -4.45 10.93 -1.71
CA LEU A 134 -5.18 10.37 -2.84
C LEU A 134 -4.25 10.14 -4.02
N SER A 135 -4.42 8.99 -4.67
CA SER A 135 -3.69 8.59 -5.87
C SER A 135 -4.68 8.08 -6.91
N VAL A 136 -4.79 8.79 -8.04
CA VAL A 136 -5.66 8.38 -9.15
C VAL A 136 -4.98 7.29 -9.96
N LEU A 137 -5.55 6.08 -9.94
CA LEU A 137 -5.01 4.90 -10.63
C LEU A 137 -5.52 4.79 -12.06
N ASP A 138 -6.76 5.22 -12.29
CA ASP A 138 -7.37 5.17 -13.62
C ASP A 138 -8.48 6.22 -13.76
N GLY A 139 -8.77 6.60 -15.01
CA GLY A 139 -9.80 7.56 -15.36
C GLY A 139 -9.35 9.02 -15.31
N ASP A 140 -10.33 9.90 -15.49
CA ASP A 140 -10.20 11.36 -15.46
C ASP A 140 -11.47 12.02 -14.94
N GLY A 141 -11.33 13.24 -14.46
CA GLY A 141 -12.41 14.04 -13.89
C GLY A 141 -11.87 15.30 -13.25
N GLN A 142 -12.58 15.75 -12.24
CA GLN A 142 -12.23 16.95 -11.48
C GLN A 142 -12.58 16.79 -10.01
N ILE A 143 -11.92 17.58 -9.20
CA ILE A 143 -12.30 17.83 -7.81
C ILE A 143 -12.58 19.32 -7.64
N GLU A 144 -13.70 19.65 -7.01
CA GLU A 144 -14.05 21.01 -6.60
C GLU A 144 -13.89 21.15 -5.09
N VAL A 145 -13.13 22.16 -4.68
CA VAL A 145 -12.89 22.53 -3.28
C VAL A 145 -13.09 24.04 -3.14
N ASP A 146 -13.95 24.49 -2.25
CA ASP A 146 -14.23 25.90 -1.99
C ASP A 146 -14.56 26.71 -3.25
N GLY A 147 -15.30 26.11 -4.20
CA GLY A 147 -15.68 26.70 -5.47
C GLY A 147 -14.56 26.77 -6.52
N GLN A 148 -13.40 26.19 -6.23
CA GLN A 148 -12.30 26.06 -7.19
C GLN A 148 -12.25 24.65 -7.74
N VAL A 149 -12.15 24.55 -9.07
CA VAL A 149 -12.13 23.28 -9.80
C VAL A 149 -10.71 22.93 -10.22
N TYR A 150 -10.29 21.73 -9.90
CA TYR A 150 -8.97 21.18 -10.26
C TYR A 150 -9.17 19.92 -11.10
N PRO A 151 -8.62 19.87 -12.33
CA PRO A 151 -8.64 18.65 -13.14
C PRO A 151 -7.73 17.59 -12.51
N ILE A 152 -8.21 16.37 -12.45
CA ILE A 152 -7.46 15.20 -11.97
C ILE A 152 -7.57 14.06 -12.98
N LYS A 153 -6.52 13.27 -13.08
CA LYS A 153 -6.42 12.17 -14.04
C LYS A 153 -5.49 11.08 -13.52
N LYS A 154 -5.47 9.96 -14.18
CA LYS A 154 -4.50 8.89 -13.92
C LYS A 154 -3.10 9.45 -13.70
N GLY A 155 -2.47 9.06 -12.59
CA GLY A 155 -1.17 9.54 -12.14
C GLY A 155 -1.20 10.86 -11.35
N SER A 156 -2.38 11.44 -11.11
CA SER A 156 -2.51 12.55 -10.16
C SER A 156 -2.37 12.03 -8.73
N HIS A 157 -1.54 12.72 -7.92
CA HIS A 157 -1.36 12.47 -6.50
C HIS A 157 -1.55 13.79 -5.76
N PHE A 158 -2.38 13.80 -4.73
CA PHE A 158 -2.65 15.01 -3.96
C PHE A 158 -3.07 14.70 -2.53
N ILE A 159 -3.10 15.74 -1.73
CA ILE A 159 -3.50 15.71 -0.32
C ILE A 159 -4.74 16.58 -0.15
N LEU A 160 -5.72 16.10 0.59
CA LEU A 160 -6.79 16.89 1.17
C LEU A 160 -6.40 17.16 2.63
N PRO A 161 -5.94 18.37 2.95
CA PRO A 161 -5.49 18.73 4.29
C PRO A 161 -6.65 19.00 5.25
N SER A 162 -6.34 19.27 6.51
CA SER A 162 -7.31 19.39 7.60
C SER A 162 -8.25 20.59 7.50
N ASP A 163 -7.91 21.60 6.71
CA ASP A 163 -8.71 22.78 6.44
C ASP A 163 -9.73 22.61 5.31
N VAL A 164 -9.62 21.52 4.53
CA VAL A 164 -10.64 21.13 3.55
C VAL A 164 -11.72 20.29 4.23
N GLU A 165 -12.91 20.87 4.45
CA GLU A 165 -14.00 20.19 5.14
C GLU A 165 -14.91 19.39 4.20
N SER A 166 -15.10 19.87 2.96
CA SER A 166 -15.92 19.21 1.94
C SER A 166 -15.37 19.42 0.53
N TRP A 167 -15.72 18.52 -0.36
CA TRP A 167 -15.33 18.57 -1.77
C TRP A 167 -16.31 17.78 -2.62
N THR A 168 -16.31 18.05 -3.91
CA THR A 168 -17.07 17.26 -4.89
C THR A 168 -16.13 16.68 -5.92
N PHE A 169 -16.18 15.37 -6.13
CA PHE A 169 -15.62 14.72 -7.32
C PHE A 169 -16.66 14.71 -8.43
N ASP A 170 -16.22 14.85 -9.67
CA ASP A 170 -17.05 14.65 -10.85
C ASP A 170 -16.20 14.05 -11.97
N GLY A 171 -16.65 12.93 -12.53
CA GLY A 171 -15.96 12.20 -13.58
C GLY A 171 -15.99 10.69 -13.36
N ARG A 172 -15.12 9.99 -14.06
CA ARG A 172 -14.94 8.55 -13.89
C ARG A 172 -13.53 8.28 -13.38
N LEU A 173 -13.43 7.92 -12.10
CA LEU A 173 -12.17 7.86 -11.38
C LEU A 173 -12.04 6.56 -10.59
N GLU A 174 -10.87 5.95 -10.63
CA GLU A 174 -10.46 4.94 -9.67
C GLU A 174 -9.27 5.47 -8.86
N MET A 175 -9.38 5.48 -7.54
CA MET A 175 -8.38 6.08 -6.65
C MET A 175 -8.06 5.16 -5.49
N ILE A 176 -6.80 5.16 -5.05
CA ILE A 176 -6.44 4.71 -3.71
C ILE A 176 -6.42 5.93 -2.80
N VAL A 177 -7.06 5.78 -1.66
CA VAL A 177 -7.19 6.83 -0.64
C VAL A 177 -6.73 6.26 0.69
N SER A 178 -5.91 7.02 1.40
CA SER A 178 -5.45 6.63 2.74
C SER A 178 -5.46 7.80 3.70
N HIS A 179 -5.60 7.49 4.97
CA HIS A 179 -5.53 8.45 6.07
C HIS A 179 -5.06 7.76 7.37
N PRO A 180 -4.56 8.52 8.36
CA PRO A 180 -4.20 7.98 9.67
C PRO A 180 -5.40 7.52 10.48
#